data_0dfc18de7208d060db3badf6b82252ea
#
_entry.id   0dfc18de7208d060db3badf6b82252ea
#
_cell.length_a   1.000
_cell.length_b   1.000
_cell.length_c   1.000
_cell.angle_alpha   90.00
_cell.angle_beta   90.00
_cell.angle_gamma   90.00
#
_symmetry.space_group_name_H-M   'P 1'
#
loop_
_entity.id
_entity.type
_entity.pdbx_description
1 polymer ?
#
loop_
_entity_poly.entity_id
_entity_poly.type
_entity_poly.pdbx_seq_one_letter_code
_entity_poly.pdbx_strand_id
1 'polypeptide(L)' 'MGRPSEKELKAKEFILEMLKDGEMLANDCEAKLEEAGFKKSTIKKAKKKAGVVSHKKGFLWYWSLPMGDMPRA' A
#
# COMPACT_ATOMS: atom_id res chain seq x y z
N MET A 1 8.36 20.96 6.88
CA MET A 1 7.92 20.60 6.79
C MET A 1 7.89 19.67 6.12
N GLY A 2 7.78 19.09 5.67
CA GLY A 2 7.82 18.06 4.76
C GLY A 2 8.19 16.70 5.26
N ARG A 3 8.33 16.53 6.50
CA ARG A 3 8.61 15.21 7.00
C ARG A 3 7.38 14.35 7.00
N PRO A 4 7.41 13.13 6.43
CA PRO A 4 6.26 12.25 6.53
C PRO A 4 6.03 11.85 7.98
N SER A 5 4.80 11.61 8.34
CA SER A 5 4.49 11.20 9.68
C SER A 5 4.95 9.76 9.88
N GLU A 6 5.22 9.43 11.12
CA GLU A 6 5.59 8.07 11.47
C GLU A 6 4.56 7.08 10.99
N LYS A 7 3.29 7.44 11.15
CA LYS A 7 2.22 6.55 10.77
C LYS A 7 2.22 6.29 9.27
N GLU A 8 2.52 7.32 8.50
CA GLU A 8 2.57 7.13 7.05
C GLU A 8 3.69 6.20 6.66
N LEU A 9 4.84 6.35 7.30
CA LEU A 9 5.96 5.47 7.01
C LEU A 9 5.66 4.03 7.41
N LYS A 10 5.06 3.85 8.57
CA LYS A 10 4.71 2.50 9.01
C LYS A 10 3.68 1.88 8.10
N ALA A 11 2.70 2.66 7.69
CA ALA A 11 1.69 2.15 6.77
C ALA A 11 2.33 1.78 5.44
N LYS A 12 3.25 2.60 4.97
CA LYS A 12 3.96 2.30 3.73
C LYS A 12 4.71 0.98 3.84
N GLU A 13 5.44 0.80 4.92
CA GLU A 13 6.18 -0.44 5.12
C GLU A 13 5.24 -1.63 5.20
N PHE A 14 4.12 -1.44 5.87
CA PHE A 14 3.11 -2.48 5.97
C PHE A 14 2.63 -2.89 4.58
N ILE A 15 2.36 -1.90 3.74
CA ILE A 15 1.91 -2.16 2.38
C ILE A 15 2.98 -2.91 1.59
N LEU A 16 4.22 -2.45 1.70
CA LEU A 16 5.31 -3.10 0.98
C LEU A 16 5.45 -4.56 1.39
N GLU A 17 5.30 -4.80 2.68
CA GLU A 17 5.40 -6.15 3.19
C GLU A 17 4.26 -7.02 2.68
N MET A 18 3.06 -6.47 2.65
CA MET A 18 1.91 -7.23 2.18
C MET A 18 2.03 -7.59 0.70
N LEU A 19 2.58 -6.71 -0.07
CA LEU A 19 2.60 -6.87 -1.52
C LEU A 19 3.90 -7.45 -2.05
N LYS A 20 4.82 -7.76 -1.17
CA LYS A 20 6.11 -8.24 -1.65
C LYS A 20 6.00 -9.57 -2.39
N ASP A 21 5.00 -10.36 -2.04
CA ASP A 21 4.81 -11.66 -2.68
C ASP A 21 3.88 -11.61 -3.88
N GLY A 22 3.36 -10.43 -4.19
CA GLY A 22 2.46 -10.31 -5.32
C GLY A 22 1.29 -9.41 -4.98
N GLU A 23 0.34 -9.40 -5.87
CA GLU A 23 -0.83 -8.53 -5.69
C GLU A 23 -1.76 -9.08 -4.62
N MET A 24 -2.54 -8.18 -4.03
CA MET A 24 -3.54 -8.54 -3.05
C MET A 24 -4.80 -7.74 -3.33
N LEU A 25 -5.92 -8.29 -2.87
CA LEU A 25 -7.18 -7.56 -2.97
C LEU A 25 -7.08 -6.24 -2.23
N ALA A 26 -7.56 -5.18 -2.88
CA ALA A 26 -7.52 -3.86 -2.26
C ALA A 26 -8.29 -3.84 -0.95
N ASN A 27 -9.44 -4.51 -0.91
CA ASN A 27 -10.24 -4.55 0.32
C ASN A 27 -9.48 -5.23 1.45
N ASP A 28 -8.76 -6.30 1.12
CA ASP A 28 -7.97 -7.00 2.15
C ASP A 28 -6.86 -6.11 2.66
N CYS A 29 -6.19 -5.40 1.76
CA CYS A 29 -5.12 -4.50 2.17
C CYS A 29 -5.64 -3.42 3.09
N GLU A 30 -6.76 -2.82 2.71
CA GLU A 30 -7.33 -1.75 3.52
C GLU A 30 -7.79 -2.27 4.87
N ALA A 31 -8.39 -3.45 4.90
CA ALA A 31 -8.85 -4.02 6.15
C ALA A 31 -7.68 -4.28 7.09
N LYS A 32 -6.59 -4.81 6.56
CA LYS A 32 -5.43 -5.09 7.40
C LYS A 32 -4.83 -3.82 7.94
N LEU A 33 -4.77 -2.78 7.11
CA LEU A 33 -4.23 -1.51 7.56
C LEU A 33 -5.11 -0.87 8.61
N GLU A 34 -6.42 -0.95 8.43
CA GLU A 34 -7.34 -0.39 9.43
C GLU A 34 -7.25 -1.17 10.73
N GLU A 35 -7.09 -2.48 10.64
CA GLU A 35 -6.90 -3.28 11.84
C GLU A 35 -5.64 -2.89 12.58
N ALA A 36 -4.63 -2.48 11.86
CA ALA A 36 -3.39 -2.05 12.47
C ALA A 36 -3.50 -0.66 13.07
N GLY A 37 -4.64 0.00 12.89
CA GLY A 37 -4.87 1.29 13.50
C GLY A 37 -4.63 2.48 12.60
N PHE A 38 -4.44 2.25 11.31
CA PHE A 38 -4.21 3.36 10.38
C PHE A 38 -5.53 3.91 9.89
N LYS A 39 -5.59 5.22 9.75
CA LYS A 39 -6.78 5.87 9.22
C LYS A 39 -6.78 5.82 7.71
N LYS A 40 -7.96 5.99 7.13
CA LYS A 40 -8.07 5.93 5.68
C LYS A 40 -7.20 6.98 5.00
N SER A 41 -7.12 8.17 5.57
CA SER A 41 -6.27 9.21 4.98
C SER A 41 -4.80 8.79 5.01
N THR A 42 -4.39 8.18 6.11
CA THR A 42 -3.02 7.69 6.24
C THR A 42 -2.75 6.59 5.23
N ILE A 43 -3.70 5.69 5.08
CA ILE A 43 -3.56 4.59 4.11
C ILE A 43 -3.42 5.15 2.71
N LYS A 44 -4.23 6.12 2.36
CA LYS A 44 -4.18 6.72 1.04
C LYS A 44 -2.82 7.35 0.77
N LYS A 45 -2.30 8.09 1.74
CA LYS A 45 -1.00 8.72 1.57
C LYS A 45 0.11 7.69 1.50
N ALA A 46 0.04 6.66 2.33
CA ALA A 46 1.05 5.62 2.32
C ALA A 46 1.03 4.85 1.00
N LYS A 47 -0.16 4.61 0.48
CA LYS A 47 -0.30 3.94 -0.80
C LYS A 47 0.41 4.72 -1.90
N LYS A 48 0.23 6.03 -1.88
CA LYS A 48 0.87 6.87 -2.87
C LYS A 48 2.38 6.86 -2.70
N LYS A 49 2.84 6.91 -1.46
CA LYS A 49 4.28 6.90 -1.21
C LYS A 49 4.92 5.57 -1.60
N ALA A 50 4.20 4.49 -1.40
CA ALA A 50 4.71 3.17 -1.77
C ALA A 50 4.66 2.94 -3.28
N GLY A 51 3.94 3.78 -3.99
CA GLY A 51 3.85 3.62 -5.43
C GLY A 51 2.92 2.50 -5.84
N VAL A 52 1.95 2.19 -5.01
CA VAL A 52 1.05 1.08 -5.27
C VAL A 52 0.25 1.33 -6.54
N VAL A 53 0.13 0.30 -7.36
CA VAL A 53 -0.67 0.34 -8.56
C VAL A 53 -1.97 -0.39 -8.29
N SER A 54 -3.08 0.27 -8.58
CA SER A 54 -4.40 -0.35 -8.46
C SER A 54 -4.86 -0.80 -9.84
N HIS A 55 -5.38 -2.01 -9.90
CA HIS A 55 -5.95 -2.46 -11.15
C HIS A 55 -7.17 -3.31 -10.85
N LYS A 56 -8.08 -3.30 -11.79
CA LYS A 56 -9.34 -3.99 -11.63
C LYS A 56 -9.31 -5.29 -12.42
N LYS A 57 -9.76 -6.35 -11.79
CA LYS A 57 -9.93 -7.63 -12.45
C LYS A 57 -11.34 -8.11 -12.16
N GLY A 58 -12.17 -8.19 -13.17
CA GLY A 58 -13.55 -8.56 -12.98
C GLY A 58 -14.25 -7.49 -12.15
N PHE A 59 -14.75 -7.87 -10.99
CA PHE A 59 -15.43 -6.93 -10.10
C PHE A 59 -14.59 -6.48 -8.93
N LEU A 60 -13.33 -6.93 -8.89
CA LEU A 60 -12.50 -6.68 -7.72
C LEU A 60 -11.31 -5.84 -8.10
N TRP A 61 -10.86 -5.02 -7.13
CA TRP A 61 -9.67 -4.23 -7.29
C TRP A 61 -8.52 -4.89 -6.57
N TYR A 62 -7.34 -4.81 -7.15
CA TYR A 62 -6.13 -5.37 -6.57
C TYR A 62 -5.07 -4.30 -6.48
N TRP A 63 -4.23 -4.44 -5.48
CA TRP A 63 -3.06 -3.58 -5.32
C TRP A 63 -1.83 -4.40 -5.63
N SER A 64 -0.87 -3.80 -6.32
CA SER A 64 0.40 -4.44 -6.58
C SER A 64 1.49 -3.38 -6.55
N LEU A 65 2.72 -3.82 -6.35
CA LEU A 65 3.84 -2.90 -6.43
C LEU A 65 4.24 -2.72 -7.87
N PRO A 66 4.73 -1.55 -8.19
CA PRO A 66 5.18 -1.33 -9.55
C PRO A 66 6.37 -2.21 -9.80
N MET A 67 6.39 -2.89 -10.85
CA MET A 67 7.34 -3.73 -11.13
C MET A 67 8.49 -3.79 -10.59
N GLY A 68 8.66 -3.89 -10.23
CA GLY A 68 9.52 -3.94 -9.86
C GLY A 68 10.38 -4.05 -9.44
N ASP A 69 10.56 -4.26 -9.28
CA ASP A 69 11.17 -4.29 -8.89
C ASP A 69 12.10 -3.62 -8.85
N MET A 70 12.48 -3.48 -8.97
CA MET A 70 13.21 -3.09 -8.90
C MET A 70 13.90 -2.40 -8.75
N PRO A 71 14.42 -2.24 -8.54
CA PRO A 71 15.05 -1.55 -8.37
C PRO A 71 16.00 -1.02 -8.75
N ARG A 72 16.22 -0.75 -8.81
CA ARG A 72 17.01 -0.42 -9.08
C ARG A 72 17.80 -0.03 -8.90
N ALA A 73 17.90 0.05 -8.94
CA ALA A 73 18.63 0.34 -8.92
C ALA A 73 19.32 0.50 -8.95
#